data_40b12cd9a9e00112abbfa19d74efe47f
#
_entry.id   40b12cd9a9e00112abbfa19d74efe47f
#
_cell.length_a   1.000
_cell.length_b   1.000
_cell.length_c   1.000
_cell.angle_alpha   90.00
_cell.angle_beta   90.00
_cell.angle_gamma   90.00
#
_symmetry.space_group_name_H-M   'P 1'
#
loop_
_entity.id
_entity.type
_entity.pdbx_description
1 polymer ?
#
loop_
_entity_poly.entity_id
_entity_poly.type
_entity_poly.pdbx_seq_one_letter_code
_entity_poly.pdbx_strand_id
1 'polypeptide(L)'
;MKPKRTILCVDDNEQSLSIRKVMLETRGYRVIACSSGEEALERFKKGGVDLVLTDLIMPGVDGSKLIDAIKTLSPQTPAILFSGKVRIYDRDTRADLFLPKGMYAPVELLERIRLLLVRKRGPSRAHSKTQAAGRLGAA
;
A
#
# COMPACT_ATOMS: atom_id res chain seq x y z
N MET A 1 -17.68 17.99 -3.45
CA MET A 1 -16.63 17.30 -4.13
C MET A 1 -15.81 16.47 -3.18
N LYS A 2 -15.50 15.26 -3.54
CA LYS A 2 -14.72 14.40 -2.66
C LYS A 2 -13.26 14.67 -2.81
N PRO A 3 -12.52 14.69 -1.70
CA PRO A 3 -11.08 14.82 -1.81
C PRO A 3 -10.48 13.58 -2.44
N LYS A 4 -9.37 13.76 -3.13
CA LYS A 4 -8.69 12.63 -3.73
C LYS A 4 -8.04 11.80 -2.65
N ARG A 5 -8.00 10.49 -2.89
CA ARG A 5 -7.24 9.60 -2.02
C ARG A 5 -5.78 9.68 -2.41
N THR A 6 -4.92 9.58 -1.44
CA THR A 6 -3.47 9.71 -1.62
C THR A 6 -2.80 8.36 -1.48
N ILE A 7 -2.01 7.99 -2.48
CA ILE A 7 -1.26 6.74 -2.49
C ILE A 7 0.23 7.05 -2.39
N LEU A 8 0.89 6.44 -1.44
CA LEU A 8 2.34 6.54 -1.31
C LEU A 8 2.93 5.38 -2.12
N CYS A 9 3.64 5.71 -3.18
CA CYS A 9 4.17 4.73 -4.11
C CYS A 9 5.69 4.68 -3.99
N VAL A 10 6.25 3.51 -3.72
CA VAL A 10 7.66 3.38 -3.40
C VAL A 10 8.32 2.35 -4.29
N ASP A 11 9.37 2.74 -4.98
CA ASP A 11 10.13 1.83 -5.84
C ASP A 11 11.48 2.50 -6.13
N ASP A 12 12.57 1.76 -6.00
CA ASP A 12 13.87 2.34 -6.29
C ASP A 12 14.16 2.42 -7.78
N ASN A 13 13.33 1.81 -8.61
CA ASN A 13 13.45 1.94 -10.06
C ASN A 13 12.61 3.13 -10.49
N GLU A 14 13.26 4.21 -10.88
CA GLU A 14 12.56 5.45 -11.17
C GLU A 14 11.63 5.35 -12.35
N GLN A 15 11.97 4.53 -13.32
CA GLN A 15 11.12 4.39 -14.48
C GLN A 15 9.81 3.69 -14.12
N SER A 16 9.90 2.61 -13.35
CA SER A 16 8.71 1.91 -12.88
C SER A 16 7.86 2.82 -12.01
N LEU A 17 8.51 3.60 -11.18
CA LEU A 17 7.82 4.53 -10.29
C LEU A 17 7.04 5.57 -11.08
N SER A 18 7.67 6.15 -12.12
CA SER A 18 7.02 7.15 -12.95
C SER A 18 5.82 6.59 -13.68
N ILE A 19 5.95 5.39 -14.22
CA ILE A 19 4.86 4.77 -14.95
C ILE A 19 3.69 4.53 -14.03
N ARG A 20 3.96 4.02 -12.84
CA ARG A 20 2.91 3.73 -11.87
C ARG A 20 2.23 5.00 -11.40
N LYS A 21 3.03 6.06 -11.20
CA LYS A 21 2.48 7.33 -10.78
C LYS A 21 1.49 7.87 -11.80
N VAL A 22 1.86 7.86 -13.08
CA VAL A 22 0.97 8.35 -14.13
C VAL A 22 -0.30 7.51 -14.18
N MET A 23 -0.15 6.19 -14.10
CA MET A 23 -1.30 5.31 -14.16
C MET A 23 -2.30 5.60 -13.04
N LEU A 24 -1.80 5.81 -11.84
CA LEU A 24 -2.68 6.07 -10.70
C LEU A 24 -3.31 7.46 -10.78
N GLU A 25 -2.53 8.43 -11.23
CA GLU A 25 -3.07 9.78 -11.35
C GLU A 25 -4.18 9.88 -12.38
N THR A 26 -4.11 9.08 -13.45
CA THR A 26 -5.17 9.10 -14.45
C THR A 26 -6.49 8.56 -13.90
N ARG A 27 -6.43 7.85 -12.78
CA ARG A 27 -7.65 7.36 -12.14
C ARG A 27 -8.10 8.24 -10.99
N GLY A 28 -7.50 9.40 -10.86
CA GLY A 28 -7.96 10.38 -9.88
C GLY A 28 -7.28 10.32 -8.53
N TYR A 29 -6.23 9.52 -8.39
CA TYR A 29 -5.51 9.46 -7.13
C TYR A 29 -4.44 10.54 -7.06
N ARG A 30 -4.13 10.98 -5.86
CA ARG A 30 -2.97 11.81 -5.63
C ARG A 30 -1.82 10.86 -5.31
N VAL A 31 -0.66 11.03 -5.91
CA VAL A 31 0.44 10.08 -5.73
C VAL A 31 1.65 10.79 -5.16
N ILE A 32 2.19 10.23 -4.10
CA ILE A 32 3.45 10.67 -3.54
C ILE A 32 4.46 9.58 -3.89
N ALA A 33 5.46 9.90 -4.68
CA ALA A 33 6.43 8.94 -5.17
C ALA A 33 7.72 9.07 -4.38
N CYS A 34 8.19 7.95 -3.83
CA CYS A 34 9.44 7.91 -3.08
C CYS A 34 10.31 6.80 -3.65
N SER A 35 11.62 7.04 -3.67
CA SER A 35 12.53 6.08 -4.27
C SER A 35 13.26 5.22 -3.25
N SER A 36 12.96 5.36 -1.98
CA SER A 36 13.56 4.51 -0.95
C SER A 36 12.57 4.31 0.19
N GLY A 37 12.80 3.26 0.95
CA GLY A 37 11.96 2.98 2.12
C GLY A 37 12.12 4.04 3.20
N GLU A 38 13.33 4.54 3.36
CA GLU A 38 13.58 5.58 4.37
C GLU A 38 12.81 6.85 4.04
N GLU A 39 12.88 7.27 2.79
CA GLU A 39 12.16 8.45 2.35
C GLU A 39 10.65 8.26 2.53
N ALA A 40 10.17 7.09 2.17
CA ALA A 40 8.75 6.79 2.27
C ALA A 40 8.27 6.82 3.72
N LEU A 41 9.06 6.27 4.63
CA LEU A 41 8.66 6.26 6.03
C LEU A 41 8.60 7.67 6.60
N GLU A 42 9.58 8.50 6.26
CA GLU A 42 9.56 9.88 6.71
C GLU A 42 8.34 10.61 6.17
N ARG A 43 8.01 10.37 4.91
CA ARG A 43 6.84 11.01 4.34
C ARG A 43 5.55 10.50 4.96
N PHE A 44 5.49 9.20 5.24
CA PHE A 44 4.29 8.62 5.84
C PHE A 44 4.01 9.26 7.21
N LYS A 45 5.06 9.54 7.97
CA LYS A 45 4.88 10.12 9.28
C LYS A 45 4.25 11.50 9.25
N LYS A 46 4.32 12.18 8.12
CA LYS A 46 3.71 13.49 8.00
C LYS A 46 2.20 13.42 7.80
N GLY A 47 1.68 12.23 7.60
CA GLY A 47 0.24 12.02 7.51
C GLY A 47 -0.32 12.20 6.12
N GLY A 48 -1.59 11.94 5.97
CA GLY A 48 -2.31 12.16 4.73
C GLY A 48 -2.22 11.05 3.71
N VAL A 49 -1.70 9.89 4.08
CA VAL A 49 -1.57 8.76 3.16
C VAL A 49 -2.71 7.78 3.40
N ASP A 50 -3.41 7.40 2.33
CA ASP A 50 -4.53 6.49 2.42
C ASP A 50 -4.17 5.05 2.09
N LEU A 51 -3.12 4.84 1.32
CA LEU A 51 -2.71 3.49 0.93
C LEU A 51 -1.23 3.52 0.55
N VAL A 52 -0.51 2.46 0.85
CA VAL A 52 0.91 2.33 0.51
C VAL A 52 1.09 1.22 -0.51
N LEU A 53 1.89 1.51 -1.53
CA LEU A 53 2.18 0.58 -2.59
C LEU A 53 3.68 0.54 -2.75
N THR A 54 4.33 -0.54 -2.38
CA THR A 54 5.78 -0.58 -2.37
C THR A 54 6.35 -1.83 -3.00
N ASP A 55 7.52 -1.68 -3.61
CA ASP A 55 8.30 -2.81 -4.07
C ASP A 55 8.92 -3.50 -2.85
N LEU A 56 9.14 -4.79 -2.93
CA LEU A 56 9.76 -5.53 -1.85
C LEU A 56 11.26 -5.32 -1.82
N ILE A 57 11.90 -5.47 -2.98
CA ILE A 57 13.36 -5.46 -3.05
C ILE A 57 13.86 -4.05 -3.30
N MET A 58 14.42 -3.45 -2.28
CA MET A 58 15.00 -2.12 -2.36
C MET A 58 16.22 -2.08 -1.46
N PRO A 59 17.22 -1.30 -1.78
CA PRO A 59 18.39 -1.18 -0.89
C PRO A 59 17.98 -0.54 0.43
N GLY A 60 18.63 -0.93 1.48
CA GLY A 60 18.34 -0.38 2.80
C GLY A 60 17.07 -0.95 3.38
N VAL A 61 16.10 -0.12 3.63
CA VAL A 61 14.82 -0.57 4.18
C VAL A 61 14.00 -1.16 3.04
N ASP A 62 13.82 -2.47 3.03
CA ASP A 62 13.03 -3.09 1.97
C ASP A 62 11.54 -2.89 2.21
N GLY A 63 10.72 -3.34 1.24
CA GLY A 63 9.29 -3.10 1.32
C GLY A 63 8.60 -3.75 2.50
N SER A 64 9.08 -4.93 2.90
CA SER A 64 8.47 -5.62 4.02
C SER A 64 8.74 -4.88 5.33
N LYS A 65 9.96 -4.39 5.50
CA LYS A 65 10.28 -3.62 6.70
C LYS A 65 9.56 -2.29 6.71
N LEU A 66 9.41 -1.68 5.55
CA LEU A 66 8.65 -0.44 5.45
C LEU A 66 7.21 -0.67 5.88
N ILE A 67 6.59 -1.73 5.39
CA ILE A 67 5.20 -2.02 5.74
C ILE A 67 5.07 -2.32 7.23
N ASP A 68 6.03 -3.04 7.80
CA ASP A 68 5.99 -3.29 9.25
C ASP A 68 5.98 -1.99 10.03
N ALA A 69 6.84 -1.06 9.66
CA ALA A 69 6.89 0.23 10.35
C ALA A 69 5.60 1.00 10.18
N ILE A 70 5.05 0.99 8.97
CA ILE A 70 3.79 1.69 8.70
C ILE A 70 2.64 1.07 9.49
N LYS A 71 2.56 -0.26 9.53
CA LYS A 71 1.49 -0.94 10.25
C LYS A 71 1.60 -0.73 11.77
N THR A 72 2.80 -0.54 12.25
CA THR A 72 2.98 -0.20 13.65
C THR A 72 2.43 1.19 13.95
N LEU A 73 2.64 2.14 13.03
CA LEU A 73 2.15 3.49 13.20
C LEU A 73 0.66 3.60 12.89
N SER A 74 0.18 2.85 11.93
CA SER A 74 -1.20 2.95 11.47
C SER A 74 -1.68 1.61 10.96
N PRO A 75 -2.15 0.75 11.85
CA PRO A 75 -2.52 -0.62 11.46
C PRO A 75 -3.60 -0.72 10.39
N GLN A 76 -4.46 0.29 10.30
CA GLN A 76 -5.55 0.23 9.34
C GLN A 76 -5.18 0.76 7.96
N THR A 77 -3.99 1.31 7.76
CA THR A 77 -3.61 1.79 6.43
C THR A 77 -3.34 0.60 5.53
N PRO A 78 -4.07 0.45 4.43
CA PRO A 78 -3.82 -0.68 3.54
C PRO A 78 -2.46 -0.59 2.87
N ALA A 79 -1.82 -1.72 2.68
CA ALA A 79 -0.49 -1.78 2.09
C ALA A 79 -0.41 -2.92 1.09
N ILE A 80 0.12 -2.63 -0.09
CA ILE A 80 0.31 -3.61 -1.15
C ILE A 80 1.80 -3.76 -1.39
N LEU A 81 2.27 -4.99 -1.46
CA LEU A 81 3.66 -5.30 -1.66
C LEU A 81 3.86 -5.96 -3.02
N PHE A 82 4.79 -5.46 -3.80
CA PHE A 82 5.13 -6.03 -5.09
C PHE A 82 6.46 -6.75 -5.02
N SER A 83 6.60 -7.84 -5.75
CA SER A 83 7.90 -8.49 -5.89
C SER A 83 8.04 -9.05 -7.29
N GLY A 84 9.21 -8.88 -7.86
CA GLY A 84 9.54 -9.49 -9.14
C GLY A 84 9.91 -10.95 -9.01
N LYS A 85 10.12 -11.43 -7.78
CA LYS A 85 10.47 -12.81 -7.57
C LYS A 85 9.30 -13.56 -7.02
N VAL A 86 8.65 -14.27 -7.86
CA VAL A 86 7.41 -14.90 -7.54
C VAL A 86 7.46 -15.80 -6.34
N ARG A 87 8.58 -16.45 -6.15
CA ARG A 87 8.64 -17.34 -5.08
C ARG A 87 8.78 -16.75 -3.77
N ILE A 88 9.08 -15.56 -3.68
CA ILE A 88 9.23 -14.94 -2.42
C ILE A 88 7.91 -14.48 -1.98
N TYR A 89 7.19 -15.32 -1.28
CA TYR A 89 6.03 -14.81 -0.69
C TYR A 89 6.44 -14.79 0.69
N ASP A 90 6.12 -13.83 1.35
CA ASP A 90 6.62 -13.66 2.62
C ASP A 90 5.53 -13.83 3.62
N ARG A 91 5.53 -14.91 4.26
CA ARG A 91 4.55 -15.19 5.24
C ARG A 91 4.62 -14.27 6.39
N ASP A 92 5.73 -13.58 6.53
CA ASP A 92 5.89 -12.68 7.64
C ASP A 92 5.52 -11.26 7.31
N THR A 93 5.12 -10.98 6.08
CA THR A 93 4.77 -9.62 5.75
C THR A 93 3.41 -9.25 6.32
N ARG A 94 3.26 -8.01 6.70
CA ARG A 94 2.00 -7.48 7.18
C ARG A 94 1.24 -6.76 6.07
N ALA A 95 1.65 -6.93 4.83
CA ALA A 95 0.94 -6.34 3.71
C ALA A 95 -0.46 -6.94 3.60
N ASP A 96 -1.39 -6.13 3.17
CA ASP A 96 -2.76 -6.60 2.95
C ASP A 96 -2.86 -7.37 1.64
N LEU A 97 -1.95 -7.13 0.72
CA LEU A 97 -1.95 -7.80 -0.56
C LEU A 97 -0.53 -7.90 -1.08
N PHE A 98 -0.19 -9.05 -1.62
CA PHE A 98 1.11 -9.27 -2.23
C PHE A 98 0.88 -9.60 -3.70
N LEU A 99 1.51 -8.85 -4.60
CA LEU A 99 1.35 -9.06 -6.03
C LEU A 99 2.69 -9.30 -6.70
N PRO A 100 2.78 -10.30 -7.56
CA PRO A 100 4.01 -10.48 -8.34
C PRO A 100 4.09 -9.42 -9.42
N LYS A 101 5.25 -8.78 -9.52
CA LYS A 101 5.46 -7.74 -10.50
C LYS A 101 5.34 -8.33 -11.89
N GLY A 102 4.62 -7.64 -12.75
CA GLY A 102 4.53 -8.05 -14.15
C GLY A 102 3.59 -9.20 -14.44
N MET A 103 2.93 -9.71 -13.42
CA MET A 103 2.04 -10.84 -13.64
C MET A 103 0.59 -10.50 -13.41
N TYR A 104 0.25 -9.24 -13.45
CA TYR A 104 -1.14 -8.82 -13.36
C TYR A 104 -1.36 -7.70 -14.34
N ALA A 105 -2.59 -7.52 -14.75
CA ALA A 105 -2.93 -6.40 -15.63
C ALA A 105 -3.04 -5.13 -14.79
N PRO A 106 -2.72 -3.98 -15.36
CA PRO A 106 -2.88 -2.72 -14.63
C PRO A 106 -4.29 -2.51 -14.09
N VAL A 107 -5.30 -2.95 -14.83
CA VAL A 107 -6.67 -2.78 -14.39
C VAL A 107 -6.93 -3.62 -13.14
N GLU A 108 -6.26 -4.74 -13.01
CA GLU A 108 -6.41 -5.57 -11.83
C GLU A 108 -5.83 -4.87 -10.58
N LEU A 109 -4.68 -4.25 -10.71
CA LEU A 109 -4.11 -3.49 -9.61
C LEU A 109 -5.05 -2.37 -9.19
N LEU A 110 -5.59 -1.64 -10.17
CA LEU A 110 -6.48 -0.53 -9.87
C LEU A 110 -7.73 -0.99 -9.14
N GLU A 111 -8.26 -2.14 -9.51
CA GLU A 111 -9.43 -2.68 -8.82
C GLU A 111 -9.10 -3.09 -7.38
N ARG A 112 -7.93 -3.69 -7.16
CA ARG A 112 -7.54 -4.07 -5.81
C ARG A 112 -7.35 -2.86 -4.92
N ILE A 113 -6.78 -1.80 -5.48
CA ILE A 113 -6.62 -0.55 -4.74
C ILE A 113 -7.98 0.00 -4.34
N ARG A 114 -8.90 0.04 -5.29
CA ARG A 114 -10.23 0.56 -5.03
C ARG A 114 -10.91 -0.21 -3.90
N LEU A 115 -10.82 -1.54 -3.95
CA LEU A 115 -11.45 -2.36 -2.93
C LEU A 115 -10.83 -2.18 -1.56
N LEU A 116 -9.53 -2.04 -1.50
CA LEU A 116 -8.86 -1.83 -0.21
C LEU A 116 -9.24 -0.49 0.39
N LEU A 117 -9.38 0.53 -0.44
CA LEU A 117 -9.75 1.85 0.07
C LEU A 117 -11.19 1.88 0.57
N VAL A 118 -12.08 1.17 -0.11
CA VAL A 118 -13.45 1.08 0.33
C VAL A 118 -13.54 0.35 1.67
N ARG A 119 -12.82 -0.74 1.79
CA ARG A 119 -12.82 -1.51 3.01
C ARG A 119 -12.29 -0.72 4.19
N LYS A 120 -11.21 0.03 3.99
CA LYS A 120 -10.66 0.86 5.01
C LYS A 120 -11.68 1.84 5.53
N ARG A 121 -12.44 2.48 4.60
CA ARG A 121 -13.34 3.47 4.98
C ARG A 121 -14.54 2.93 5.67
N GLY A 122 -15.05 1.83 5.25
CA GLY A 122 -16.29 1.32 5.73
C GLY A 122 -16.36 1.02 7.19
N PRO A 123 -15.59 0.12 7.69
CA PRO A 123 -15.75 -0.30 9.07
C PRO A 123 -15.20 0.62 10.09
N SER A 124 -14.54 1.61 9.69
CA SER A 124 -13.83 2.39 10.66
C SER A 124 -14.71 3.06 11.62
N ARG A 125 -15.97 3.08 11.49
CA ARG A 125 -16.71 3.76 12.33
C ARG A 125 -17.20 2.96 13.31
N ALA A 126 -17.25 2.38 13.70
CA ALA A 126 -17.85 1.78 14.70
C ALA A 126 -17.23 0.84 15.46
N HIS A 127 -16.88 0.72 15.19
CA HIS A 127 -16.64 0.05 15.58
C HIS A 127 -15.95 -0.59 16.06
N SER A 128 -15.67 -0.55 16.36
CA SER A 128 -15.28 -1.05 16.44
C SER A 128 -14.81 -1.99 16.94
N LYS A 129 -14.71 -2.17 17.22
CA LYS A 129 -14.57 -3.00 17.28
C LYS A 129 -14.49 -4.16 17.26
N THR A 130 -14.39 -4.05 17.18
CA THR A 130 -14.61 -4.98 16.77
C THR A 130 -14.22 -5.86 16.64
N GLN A 131 -13.91 -5.69 16.60
CA GLN A 131 -13.89 -6.27 16.03
C GLN A 131 -13.64 -7.05 16.02
N ALA A 132 -13.46 -6.73 16.48
CA ALA A 132 -13.62 -7.27 16.01
C ALA A 132 -13.49 -8.10 15.91
N ALA A 133 -13.26 -7.90 16.22
CA ALA A 133 -13.53 -8.54 15.65
C ALA A 133 -13.33 -9.27 15.34
N GLY A 134 -13.07 -8.91 15.54
CA GLY A 134 -13.24 -9.38 14.68
C GLY A 134 -12.88 -9.96 14.65
N ARG A 135 -12.67 -9.95 14.79
CA ARG A 135 -12.74 -10.25 14.23
C ARG A 135 -12.82 -10.97 14.06
N LEU A 136 -12.60 -10.72 14.19
CA LEU A 136 -12.96 -11.09 13.48
C LEU A 136 -12.97 -11.69 13.26
N GLY A 137 -12.74 -11.34 13.54
CA GLY A 137 -13.03 -11.64 12.89
C GLY A 137 -12.91 -11.98 12.75
N ALA A 138 -12.64 -11.80 12.88
CA ALA A 138 -12.80 -11.90 12.40
C ALA A 138 -12.74 -12.13 12.23
N ALA A 139 -12.41 -11.95 12.48
CA ALA A 139 -12.63 -11.93 11.96
C ALA A 139 -12.69 -12.15 11.66
#